data_f3d23bb0e0ab57877e1c2746b24ba594
#
_entry.id   f3d23bb0e0ab57877e1c2746b24ba594
#
_cell.length_a   1.000
_cell.length_b   1.000
_cell.length_c   1.000
_cell.angle_alpha   90.00
_cell.angle_beta   90.00
_cell.angle_gamma   90.00
#
_symmetry.space_group_name_H-M   'P 1'
#
loop_
_entity.id
_entity.type
_entity.pdbx_description
1 polymer ?
#
loop_
_entity_poly.entity_id
_entity_poly.type
_entity_poly.pdbx_seq_one_letter_code
_entity_poly.pdbx_strand_id
1 'polypeptide(L)'
;MAGLFYFCRMEISTDVKNILGLQLPSDPRWVNLARLKLEEILTDHAYCEQKAATTCISLITKNPEKELLVDELSPIVTEEWGHFRMVVAELKKRKLQLGKQRKDEYVNNLLQFQKKDGSPMERFLDQMLIMALIEARSCERFKRLSEGLDDAYLRNFYRKFMESEAGHYTLFITLAEHYLDKKIVRKRWAEWLTYEKKLMKEMELRGDRIH
;
A
#
# COMPACT_ATOMS: atom_id res chain seq x y z
N MET A 1 -5.94 7.77 30.45
CA MET A 1 -4.53 8.17 30.25
C MET A 1 -4.32 8.31 28.75
N ALA A 2 -3.94 9.48 28.30
CA ALA A 2 -3.91 9.83 26.87
C ALA A 2 -2.77 9.10 26.17
N GLY A 3 -3.09 8.26 25.20
CA GLY A 3 -2.13 7.62 24.33
C GLY A 3 -1.37 8.65 23.50
N LEU A 4 -0.07 8.60 23.61
CA LEU A 4 0.88 9.55 23.05
C LEU A 4 0.97 9.36 21.53
N PHE A 5 0.17 10.12 20.79
CA PHE A 5 0.36 10.30 19.35
C PHE A 5 1.65 11.10 19.13
N TYR A 6 2.79 10.44 19.14
CA TYR A 6 4.00 10.98 18.55
C TYR A 6 3.98 10.75 17.04
N PHE A 7 3.25 11.57 16.32
CA PHE A 7 3.55 11.83 14.91
C PHE A 7 4.90 12.57 14.88
N CYS A 8 5.97 11.80 14.78
CA CYS A 8 7.23 12.34 14.33
C CYS A 8 7.01 12.82 12.88
N ARG A 9 6.89 14.12 12.69
CA ARG A 9 6.96 14.77 11.38
C ARG A 9 8.37 14.50 10.83
N MET A 10 8.56 13.33 10.23
CA MET A 10 9.74 13.09 9.41
C MET A 10 9.61 13.99 8.18
N GLU A 11 10.54 14.90 8.01
CA GLU A 11 10.74 15.55 6.72
C GLU A 11 10.96 14.44 5.69
N ILE A 12 10.00 14.25 4.79
CA ILE A 12 10.05 13.21 3.75
C ILE A 12 11.19 13.62 2.81
N SER A 13 12.34 13.00 3.02
CA SER A 13 13.52 13.12 2.18
C SER A 13 13.15 12.76 0.73
N THR A 14 13.76 13.43 -0.23
CA THR A 14 13.53 13.31 -1.68
C THR A 14 13.81 11.92 -2.25
N ASP A 15 14.29 10.98 -1.45
CA ASP A 15 14.66 9.63 -1.90
C ASP A 15 13.77 8.56 -1.25
N VAL A 16 12.61 8.29 -1.88
CA VAL A 16 11.66 7.22 -1.48
C VAL A 16 12.33 5.84 -1.40
N LYS A 17 13.39 5.61 -2.15
CA LYS A 17 14.19 4.38 -2.12
C LYS A 17 14.76 4.08 -0.73
N ASN A 18 15.15 5.11 0.01
CA ASN A 18 15.75 4.94 1.34
C ASN A 18 14.71 4.75 2.45
N ILE A 19 13.46 5.23 2.25
CA ILE A 19 12.42 5.19 3.27
C ILE A 19 11.64 3.86 3.22
N LEU A 20 11.27 3.39 2.02
CA LEU A 20 10.38 2.25 1.83
C LEU A 20 11.12 0.94 1.51
N GLY A 21 12.43 0.97 1.36
CA GLY A 21 13.25 -0.21 1.05
C GLY A 21 13.06 -0.79 -0.36
N LEU A 22 12.17 -0.27 -1.20
CA LEU A 22 11.93 -0.76 -2.55
C LEU A 22 13.21 -0.77 -3.39
N GLN A 23 13.55 -1.91 -3.99
CA GLN A 23 14.80 -2.08 -4.75
C GLN A 23 14.71 -1.63 -6.20
N LEU A 24 13.49 -1.46 -6.74
CA LEU A 24 13.24 -0.99 -8.09
C LEU A 24 12.16 0.11 -8.06
N PRO A 25 12.50 1.36 -8.41
CA PRO A 25 11.49 2.40 -8.59
C PRO A 25 10.61 2.11 -9.80
N SER A 26 9.39 2.65 -9.81
CA SER A 26 8.53 2.60 -10.98
C SER A 26 9.17 3.27 -12.19
N ASP A 27 8.88 2.76 -13.38
CA ASP A 27 9.32 3.39 -14.64
C ASP A 27 8.85 4.85 -14.68
N PRO A 28 9.73 5.81 -14.95
CA PRO A 28 9.36 7.24 -15.01
C PRO A 28 8.23 7.54 -16.00
N ARG A 29 8.06 6.72 -17.05
CA ARG A 29 7.00 6.85 -18.05
C ARG A 29 5.61 6.49 -17.49
N TRP A 30 5.54 5.78 -16.37
CA TRP A 30 4.27 5.32 -15.79
C TRP A 30 3.31 6.48 -15.53
N VAL A 31 3.78 7.59 -14.95
CA VAL A 31 2.92 8.73 -14.64
C VAL A 31 2.32 9.37 -15.91
N ASN A 32 3.05 9.37 -17.01
CA ASN A 32 2.55 9.87 -18.29
C ASN A 32 1.40 8.99 -18.83
N LEU A 33 1.51 7.67 -18.67
CA LEU A 33 0.44 6.74 -19.04
C LEU A 33 -0.76 6.86 -18.08
N ALA A 34 -0.53 7.01 -16.79
CA ALA A 34 -1.57 7.19 -15.78
C ALA A 34 -2.37 8.48 -16.02
N ARG A 35 -1.70 9.56 -16.40
CA ARG A 35 -2.33 10.84 -16.73
C ARG A 35 -3.34 10.72 -17.89
N LEU A 36 -3.06 9.87 -18.87
CA LEU A 36 -3.96 9.62 -20.01
C LEU A 36 -5.17 8.73 -19.66
N LYS A 37 -5.14 8.06 -18.48
CA LYS A 37 -6.14 7.09 -18.03
C LYS A 37 -6.65 7.42 -16.62
N LEU A 38 -6.96 8.69 -16.39
CA LEU A 38 -7.29 9.16 -15.04
C LEU A 38 -8.49 8.48 -14.42
N GLU A 39 -9.54 8.17 -15.20
CA GLU A 39 -10.73 7.47 -14.69
C GLU A 39 -10.39 6.05 -14.24
N GLU A 40 -9.57 5.35 -15.02
CA GLU A 40 -9.13 3.99 -14.70
C GLU A 40 -8.20 3.98 -13.47
N ILE A 41 -7.31 4.97 -13.34
CA ILE A 41 -6.43 5.12 -12.19
C ILE A 41 -7.23 5.41 -10.92
N LEU A 42 -8.18 6.34 -10.95
CA LEU A 42 -9.03 6.64 -9.80
C LEU A 42 -9.92 5.44 -9.44
N THR A 43 -10.45 4.73 -10.44
CA THR A 43 -11.21 3.49 -10.21
C THR A 43 -10.37 2.41 -9.54
N ASP A 44 -9.16 2.18 -10.05
CA ASP A 44 -8.24 1.20 -9.47
C ASP A 44 -7.82 1.59 -8.06
N HIS A 45 -7.48 2.85 -7.84
CA HIS A 45 -7.17 3.42 -6.53
C HIS A 45 -8.31 3.17 -5.53
N ALA A 46 -9.56 3.53 -5.88
CA ALA A 46 -10.70 3.26 -5.00
C ALA A 46 -10.78 1.79 -4.57
N TYR A 47 -10.58 0.85 -5.50
CA TYR A 47 -10.59 -0.58 -5.16
C TYR A 47 -9.33 -1.05 -4.40
N CYS A 48 -8.19 -0.37 -4.51
CA CYS A 48 -7.05 -0.63 -3.65
C CYS A 48 -7.39 -0.32 -2.18
N GLU A 49 -7.94 0.86 -1.89
CA GLU A 49 -8.37 1.27 -0.56
C GLU A 49 -9.44 0.31 0.02
N GLN A 50 -10.45 -0.04 -0.79
CA GLN A 50 -11.47 -1.00 -0.37
C GLN A 50 -10.88 -2.37 -0.04
N LYS A 51 -9.90 -2.85 -0.81
CA LYS A 51 -9.21 -4.12 -0.54
C LYS A 51 -8.36 -4.03 0.72
N ALA A 52 -7.66 -2.91 0.95
CA ALA A 52 -6.87 -2.67 2.15
C ALA A 52 -7.74 -2.73 3.41
N ALA A 53 -8.87 -2.01 3.44
CA ALA A 53 -9.85 -2.09 4.52
C ALA A 53 -10.33 -3.53 4.78
N THR A 54 -10.72 -4.26 3.72
CA THR A 54 -11.21 -5.64 3.82
C THR A 54 -10.12 -6.59 4.33
N THR A 55 -8.87 -6.38 3.93
CA THR A 55 -7.73 -7.18 4.37
C THR A 55 -7.44 -6.95 5.85
N CYS A 56 -7.48 -5.70 6.33
CA CYS A 56 -7.34 -5.38 7.75
C CYS A 56 -8.45 -6.05 8.58
N ILE A 57 -9.71 -6.01 8.14
CA ILE A 57 -10.82 -6.73 8.78
C ILE A 57 -10.53 -8.24 8.85
N SER A 58 -10.05 -8.82 7.75
CA SER A 58 -9.71 -10.25 7.68
C SER A 58 -8.56 -10.62 8.63
N LEU A 59 -7.54 -9.75 8.76
CA LEU A 59 -6.43 -9.95 9.68
C LEU A 59 -6.87 -9.93 11.14
N ILE A 60 -7.73 -8.98 11.53
CA ILE A 60 -8.34 -8.91 12.86
C ILE A 60 -9.14 -10.19 13.13
N THR A 61 -10.02 -10.58 12.21
CA THR A 61 -10.89 -11.75 12.37
C THR A 61 -10.11 -13.05 12.54
N LYS A 62 -8.97 -13.17 11.86
CA LYS A 62 -8.11 -14.38 11.92
C LYS A 62 -7.17 -14.43 13.10
N ASN A 63 -6.98 -13.31 13.79
CA ASN A 63 -6.01 -13.17 14.89
C ASN A 63 -6.60 -12.37 16.06
N PRO A 64 -7.80 -12.73 16.58
CA PRO A 64 -8.46 -11.96 17.63
C PRO A 64 -7.70 -11.97 18.97
N GLU A 65 -6.79 -12.93 19.16
CA GLU A 65 -5.93 -13.04 20.33
C GLU A 65 -4.73 -12.07 20.32
N LYS A 66 -4.48 -11.41 19.19
CA LYS A 66 -3.39 -10.44 19.03
C LYS A 66 -3.90 -9.03 19.34
N GLU A 67 -4.04 -8.69 20.61
CA GLU A 67 -4.63 -7.41 21.05
C GLU A 67 -4.02 -6.19 20.34
N LEU A 68 -2.68 -6.07 20.30
CA LEU A 68 -2.03 -4.94 19.64
C LEU A 68 -2.39 -4.86 18.15
N LEU A 69 -2.48 -5.99 17.46
CA LEU A 69 -2.88 -6.02 16.04
C LEU A 69 -4.33 -5.53 15.87
N VAL A 70 -5.23 -5.95 16.76
CA VAL A 70 -6.64 -5.52 16.73
C VAL A 70 -6.74 -4.02 16.97
N ASP A 71 -6.04 -3.50 17.97
CA ASP A 71 -6.06 -2.09 18.34
C ASP A 71 -5.50 -1.19 17.23
N GLU A 72 -4.39 -1.60 16.61
CA GLU A 72 -3.72 -0.82 15.57
C GLU A 72 -4.43 -0.91 14.21
N LEU A 73 -4.99 -2.07 13.84
CA LEU A 73 -5.67 -2.21 12.55
C LEU A 73 -7.12 -1.70 12.53
N SER A 74 -7.80 -1.62 13.69
CA SER A 74 -9.18 -1.11 13.74
C SER A 74 -9.31 0.32 13.23
N PRO A 75 -8.46 1.30 13.62
CA PRO A 75 -8.48 2.64 13.03
C PRO A 75 -8.11 2.64 11.55
N ILE A 76 -7.16 1.77 11.10
CA ILE A 76 -6.80 1.66 9.68
C ILE A 76 -7.98 1.24 8.82
N VAL A 77 -8.81 0.29 9.27
CA VAL A 77 -10.05 -0.08 8.55
C VAL A 77 -10.92 1.15 8.27
N THR A 78 -11.07 2.03 9.26
CA THR A 78 -11.87 3.25 9.12
C THR A 78 -11.21 4.25 8.17
N GLU A 79 -9.90 4.41 8.26
CA GLU A 79 -9.11 5.30 7.41
C GLU A 79 -9.18 4.86 5.94
N GLU A 80 -8.90 3.59 5.64
CA GLU A 80 -8.95 3.02 4.29
C GLU A 80 -10.33 3.11 3.65
N TRP A 81 -11.38 2.83 4.45
CA TRP A 81 -12.75 3.06 3.98
C TRP A 81 -13.05 4.54 3.74
N GLY A 82 -12.47 5.43 4.53
CA GLY A 82 -12.48 6.87 4.32
C GLY A 82 -11.79 7.26 3.01
N HIS A 83 -10.63 6.68 2.73
CA HIS A 83 -9.87 6.86 1.50
C HIS A 83 -10.69 6.43 0.27
N PHE A 84 -11.28 5.24 0.30
CA PHE A 84 -12.21 4.80 -0.75
C PHE A 84 -13.30 5.84 -1.04
N ARG A 85 -13.95 6.35 0.01
CA ARG A 85 -15.00 7.38 -0.13
C ARG A 85 -14.46 8.69 -0.72
N MET A 86 -13.24 9.10 -0.35
CA MET A 86 -12.59 10.29 -0.90
C MET A 86 -12.31 10.13 -2.40
N VAL A 87 -11.83 8.98 -2.84
CA VAL A 87 -11.58 8.70 -4.27
C VAL A 87 -12.88 8.64 -5.06
N VAL A 88 -13.93 8.01 -4.52
CA VAL A 88 -15.27 7.99 -5.15
C VAL A 88 -15.86 9.41 -5.25
N ALA A 89 -15.65 10.26 -4.25
CA ALA A 89 -16.08 11.66 -4.30
C ALA A 89 -15.32 12.45 -5.40
N GLU A 90 -14.01 12.16 -5.57
CA GLU A 90 -13.20 12.79 -6.62
C GLU A 90 -13.65 12.37 -8.03
N LEU A 91 -13.99 11.08 -8.24
CA LEU A 91 -14.61 10.60 -9.49
C LEU A 91 -15.90 11.41 -9.78
N LYS A 92 -16.82 11.49 -8.82
CA LYS A 92 -18.09 12.23 -8.96
C LYS A 92 -17.88 13.71 -9.28
N LYS A 93 -16.95 14.38 -8.59
CA LYS A 93 -16.60 15.79 -8.83
C LYS A 93 -16.14 16.01 -10.28
N ARG A 94 -15.46 15.04 -10.87
CA ARG A 94 -14.98 15.04 -12.26
C ARG A 94 -16.01 14.53 -13.26
N LYS A 95 -17.22 14.18 -12.82
CA LYS A 95 -18.28 13.57 -13.64
C LYS A 95 -17.85 12.22 -14.26
N LEU A 96 -16.93 11.55 -13.58
CA LEU A 96 -16.49 10.19 -13.89
C LEU A 96 -17.26 9.18 -13.04
N GLN A 97 -17.29 7.92 -13.46
CA GLN A 97 -17.98 6.85 -12.75
C GLN A 97 -16.98 5.87 -12.14
N LEU A 98 -17.35 5.28 -11.00
CA LEU A 98 -16.62 4.14 -10.47
C LEU A 98 -16.87 2.95 -11.41
N GLY A 99 -15.85 2.57 -12.15
CA GLY A 99 -15.86 1.41 -13.03
C GLY A 99 -15.92 0.09 -12.27
N LYS A 100 -15.94 -1.02 -12.98
CA LYS A 100 -15.89 -2.36 -12.37
C LYS A 100 -14.50 -2.63 -11.78
N GLN A 101 -14.46 -3.34 -10.65
CA GLN A 101 -13.21 -3.87 -10.11
C GLN A 101 -12.53 -4.77 -11.14
N ARG A 102 -11.24 -4.59 -11.29
CA ARG A 102 -10.41 -5.36 -12.21
C ARG A 102 -9.46 -6.28 -11.43
N LYS A 103 -8.97 -7.32 -12.09
CA LYS A 103 -8.00 -8.24 -11.47
C LYS A 103 -6.70 -7.49 -11.15
N ASP A 104 -6.24 -7.64 -9.94
CA ASP A 104 -4.98 -7.07 -9.45
C ASP A 104 -3.85 -8.08 -9.67
N GLU A 105 -3.14 -7.93 -10.77
CA GLU A 105 -2.08 -8.88 -11.15
C GLU A 105 -0.87 -8.78 -10.22
N TYR A 106 -0.54 -7.59 -9.75
CA TYR A 106 0.56 -7.37 -8.81
C TYR A 106 0.33 -8.13 -7.50
N VAL A 107 -0.80 -7.89 -6.85
CA VAL A 107 -1.15 -8.57 -5.59
C VAL A 107 -1.27 -10.08 -5.78
N ASN A 108 -1.89 -10.53 -6.89
CA ASN A 108 -2.00 -11.97 -7.17
C ASN A 108 -0.62 -12.63 -7.33
N ASN A 109 0.34 -11.97 -7.94
CA ASN A 109 1.71 -12.48 -8.06
C ASN A 109 2.45 -12.46 -6.71
N LEU A 110 2.26 -11.43 -5.88
CA LEU A 110 2.79 -11.43 -4.51
C LEU A 110 2.28 -12.64 -3.71
N LEU A 111 0.98 -12.93 -3.77
CA LEU A 111 0.38 -14.07 -3.08
C LEU A 111 0.94 -15.44 -3.53
N GLN A 112 1.55 -15.53 -4.71
CA GLN A 112 2.22 -16.77 -5.15
C GLN A 112 3.54 -17.02 -4.41
N PHE A 113 4.23 -15.98 -3.95
CA PHE A 113 5.48 -16.09 -3.20
C PHE A 113 5.26 -16.36 -1.71
N GLN A 114 4.04 -16.22 -1.23
CA GLN A 114 3.68 -16.54 0.15
C GLN A 114 3.93 -18.01 0.45
N LYS A 115 4.50 -18.31 1.61
CA LYS A 115 4.68 -19.68 2.10
C LYS A 115 3.35 -20.33 2.43
N LYS A 116 2.90 -21.28 1.61
CA LYS A 116 1.62 -21.98 1.80
C LYS A 116 1.73 -23.07 2.87
N ASP A 117 2.86 -23.78 2.92
CA ASP A 117 3.11 -24.90 3.83
C ASP A 117 3.89 -24.50 5.09
N GLY A 118 4.04 -23.20 5.34
CA GLY A 118 4.70 -22.67 6.52
C GLY A 118 3.87 -22.82 7.81
N SER A 119 4.51 -22.64 8.96
CA SER A 119 3.83 -22.52 10.26
C SER A 119 2.81 -21.36 10.26
N PRO A 120 1.83 -21.35 11.18
CA PRO A 120 0.91 -20.21 11.33
C PRO A 120 1.64 -18.87 11.45
N MET A 121 2.76 -18.82 12.18
CA MET A 121 3.56 -17.60 12.36
C MET A 121 4.31 -17.18 11.08
N GLU A 122 4.79 -18.10 10.26
CA GLU A 122 5.41 -17.77 8.97
C GLU A 122 4.37 -17.23 7.99
N ARG A 123 3.17 -17.80 7.98
CA ARG A 123 2.06 -17.27 7.17
C ARG A 123 1.61 -15.88 7.64
N PHE A 124 1.55 -15.67 8.96
CA PHE A 124 1.25 -14.36 9.55
C PHE A 124 2.33 -13.34 9.16
N LEU A 125 3.62 -13.68 9.28
CA LEU A 125 4.72 -12.83 8.84
C LEU A 125 4.56 -12.43 7.37
N ASP A 126 4.34 -13.39 6.48
CA ASP A 126 4.16 -13.10 5.06
C ASP A 126 2.95 -12.18 4.81
N GLN A 127 1.84 -12.34 5.54
CA GLN A 127 0.69 -11.44 5.43
C GLN A 127 1.05 -9.99 5.82
N MET A 128 1.77 -9.79 6.93
CA MET A 128 2.22 -8.45 7.33
C MET A 128 3.17 -7.84 6.28
N LEU A 129 4.11 -8.63 5.76
CA LEU A 129 5.09 -8.15 4.79
C LEU A 129 4.49 -7.89 3.40
N ILE A 130 3.48 -8.66 2.99
CA ILE A 130 2.72 -8.38 1.76
C ILE A 130 1.99 -7.04 1.89
N MET A 131 1.31 -6.80 3.01
CA MET A 131 0.65 -5.50 3.24
C MET A 131 1.67 -4.38 3.23
N ALA A 132 2.77 -4.48 3.98
CA ALA A 132 3.84 -3.48 3.96
C ALA A 132 4.36 -3.20 2.53
N LEU A 133 4.47 -4.23 1.68
CA LEU A 133 4.97 -4.09 0.31
C LEU A 133 3.95 -3.41 -0.61
N ILE A 134 2.66 -3.70 -0.44
CA ILE A 134 1.56 -3.03 -1.14
C ILE A 134 1.57 -1.54 -0.78
N GLU A 135 1.60 -1.20 0.51
CA GLU A 135 1.63 0.20 0.97
C GLU A 135 2.89 0.94 0.48
N ALA A 136 4.05 0.27 0.52
CA ALA A 136 5.29 0.86 -0.01
C ALA A 136 5.17 1.19 -1.51
N ARG A 137 4.56 0.29 -2.30
CA ARG A 137 4.37 0.51 -3.74
C ARG A 137 3.30 1.58 -4.00
N SER A 138 2.18 1.57 -3.27
CA SER A 138 1.16 2.63 -3.31
C SER A 138 1.78 3.99 -3.00
N CYS A 139 2.53 4.10 -1.92
CA CYS A 139 3.22 5.33 -1.52
C CYS A 139 4.14 5.86 -2.64
N GLU A 140 4.97 5.00 -3.25
CA GLU A 140 5.85 5.36 -4.36
C GLU A 140 5.06 5.83 -5.59
N ARG A 141 3.96 5.16 -5.94
CA ARG A 141 3.08 5.53 -7.05
C ARG A 141 2.35 6.85 -6.76
N PHE A 142 1.83 7.04 -5.56
CA PHE A 142 1.18 8.31 -5.17
C PHE A 142 2.17 9.47 -5.15
N LYS A 143 3.42 9.25 -4.77
CA LYS A 143 4.48 10.26 -4.95
C LYS A 143 4.63 10.65 -6.40
N ARG A 144 4.72 9.68 -7.32
CA ARG A 144 4.83 9.94 -8.77
C ARG A 144 3.65 10.76 -9.30
N LEU A 145 2.42 10.42 -8.88
CA LEU A 145 1.22 11.18 -9.24
C LEU A 145 1.23 12.59 -8.65
N SER A 146 1.67 12.74 -7.39
CA SER A 146 1.75 14.05 -6.73
C SER A 146 2.78 15.00 -7.36
N GLU A 147 3.79 14.47 -8.05
CA GLU A 147 4.84 15.25 -8.70
C GLU A 147 4.55 15.45 -10.20
N GLY A 148 3.91 14.48 -10.88
CA GLY A 148 3.84 14.42 -12.33
C GLY A 148 2.49 14.72 -12.98
N LEU A 149 1.39 14.88 -12.18
CA LEU A 149 0.10 15.28 -12.75
C LEU A 149 0.07 16.78 -13.05
N ASP A 150 -0.66 17.18 -14.11
CA ASP A 150 -0.81 18.59 -14.47
C ASP A 150 -1.72 19.35 -13.50
N ASP A 151 -2.77 18.68 -12.96
CA ASP A 151 -3.76 19.24 -12.04
C ASP A 151 -3.16 19.41 -10.63
N ALA A 152 -2.99 20.66 -10.20
CA ALA A 152 -2.45 21.00 -8.88
C ALA A 152 -3.29 20.46 -7.72
N TYR A 153 -4.62 20.38 -7.88
CA TYR A 153 -5.50 19.79 -6.89
C TYR A 153 -5.24 18.29 -6.74
N LEU A 154 -5.14 17.56 -7.86
CA LEU A 154 -4.81 16.12 -7.83
C LEU A 154 -3.40 15.85 -7.30
N ARG A 155 -2.42 16.71 -7.59
CA ARG A 155 -1.09 16.59 -6.97
C ARG A 155 -1.17 16.62 -5.44
N ASN A 156 -1.94 17.58 -4.90
CA ASN A 156 -2.13 17.69 -3.45
C ASN A 156 -2.96 16.52 -2.88
N PHE A 157 -3.96 16.05 -3.63
CA PHE A 157 -4.75 14.87 -3.30
C PHE A 157 -3.85 13.65 -3.12
N TYR A 158 -3.02 13.31 -4.12
CA TYR A 158 -2.11 12.15 -4.05
C TYR A 158 -0.97 12.33 -3.04
N ARG A 159 -0.56 13.56 -2.71
CA ARG A 159 0.40 13.80 -1.64
C ARG A 159 -0.12 13.34 -0.29
N LYS A 160 -1.39 13.60 0.01
CA LYS A 160 -2.01 13.16 1.27
C LYS A 160 -2.05 11.64 1.37
N PHE A 161 -2.42 10.96 0.29
CA PHE A 161 -2.37 9.49 0.28
C PHE A 161 -0.95 8.96 0.44
N MET A 162 0.02 9.53 -0.24
CA MET A 162 1.43 9.15 -0.07
C MET A 162 1.87 9.22 1.41
N GLU A 163 1.47 10.28 2.12
CA GLU A 163 1.80 10.45 3.54
C GLU A 163 1.13 9.39 4.42
N SER A 164 -0.14 9.05 4.14
CA SER A 164 -0.88 8.01 4.83
C SER A 164 -0.24 6.62 4.61
N GLU A 165 0.02 6.24 3.35
CA GLU A 165 0.60 4.93 3.02
C GLU A 165 2.00 4.71 3.59
N ALA A 166 2.79 5.77 3.75
CA ALA A 166 4.07 5.69 4.46
C ALA A 166 3.88 5.31 5.94
N GLY A 167 2.80 5.77 6.56
CA GLY A 167 2.40 5.38 7.91
C GLY A 167 1.98 3.92 7.99
N HIS A 168 1.11 3.46 7.08
CA HIS A 168 0.62 2.08 7.01
C HIS A 168 1.78 1.09 6.76
N TYR A 169 2.68 1.39 5.83
CA TYR A 169 3.91 0.61 5.63
C TYR A 169 4.69 0.39 6.93
N THR A 170 4.94 1.49 7.65
CA THR A 170 5.69 1.44 8.92
C THR A 170 4.96 0.62 9.97
N LEU A 171 3.64 0.75 10.05
CA LEU A 171 2.79 0.00 10.98
C LEU A 171 2.90 -1.51 10.74
N PHE A 172 2.75 -1.98 9.49
CA PHE A 172 2.82 -3.41 9.19
C PHE A 172 4.19 -4.02 9.51
N ILE A 173 5.29 -3.32 9.26
CA ILE A 173 6.63 -3.76 9.67
C ILE A 173 6.75 -3.80 11.19
N THR A 174 6.24 -2.78 11.90
CA THR A 174 6.27 -2.71 13.36
C THR A 174 5.47 -3.84 13.99
N LEU A 175 4.28 -4.15 13.48
CA LEU A 175 3.47 -5.28 13.92
C LEU A 175 4.19 -6.61 13.68
N ALA A 176 4.82 -6.81 12.53
CA ALA A 176 5.63 -8.00 12.28
C ALA A 176 6.78 -8.13 13.30
N GLU A 177 7.52 -7.04 13.58
CA GLU A 177 8.63 -7.02 14.54
C GLU A 177 8.17 -7.12 16.02
N HIS A 178 6.90 -6.85 16.31
CA HIS A 178 6.33 -7.06 17.64
C HIS A 178 6.09 -8.55 17.93
N TYR A 179 5.58 -9.30 16.96
CA TYR A 179 5.19 -10.71 17.14
C TYR A 179 6.29 -11.71 16.79
N LEU A 180 7.35 -11.30 16.07
CA LEU A 180 8.43 -12.17 15.61
C LEU A 180 9.81 -11.53 15.86
N ASP A 181 10.83 -12.38 15.91
CA ASP A 181 12.22 -11.90 16.02
C ASP A 181 12.58 -10.96 14.84
N LYS A 182 13.14 -9.80 15.17
CA LYS A 182 13.48 -8.78 14.18
C LYS A 182 14.42 -9.27 13.08
N LYS A 183 15.33 -10.20 13.40
CA LYS A 183 16.26 -10.75 12.39
C LYS A 183 15.51 -11.62 11.39
N ILE A 184 14.51 -12.38 11.86
CA ILE A 184 13.63 -13.20 11.01
C ILE A 184 12.81 -12.27 10.09
N VAL A 185 12.18 -11.25 10.66
CA VAL A 185 11.40 -10.25 9.90
C VAL A 185 12.26 -9.59 8.81
N ARG A 186 13.43 -9.05 9.18
CA ARG A 186 14.33 -8.37 8.23
C ARG A 186 14.85 -9.28 7.14
N LYS A 187 15.20 -10.53 7.47
CA LYS A 187 15.60 -11.53 6.47
C LYS A 187 14.47 -11.78 5.47
N ARG A 188 13.26 -12.07 5.97
CA ARG A 188 12.12 -12.33 5.11
C ARG A 188 11.70 -11.10 4.30
N TRP A 189 11.79 -9.91 4.87
CA TRP A 189 11.58 -8.65 4.15
C TRP A 189 12.54 -8.47 2.97
N ALA A 190 13.82 -8.76 3.14
CA ALA A 190 14.81 -8.71 2.05
C ALA A 190 14.48 -9.70 0.92
N GLU A 191 13.94 -10.89 1.25
CA GLU A 191 13.47 -11.86 0.26
C GLU A 191 12.27 -11.31 -0.53
N TRP A 192 11.30 -10.68 0.16
CA TRP A 192 10.15 -10.02 -0.46
C TRP A 192 10.55 -8.88 -1.40
N LEU A 193 11.46 -8.02 -0.98
CA LEU A 193 11.96 -6.92 -1.81
C LEU A 193 12.69 -7.43 -3.06
N THR A 194 13.42 -8.53 -2.93
CA THR A 194 14.10 -9.18 -4.07
C THR A 194 13.10 -9.78 -5.05
N TYR A 195 12.08 -10.45 -4.54
CA TYR A 195 11.00 -10.99 -5.36
C TYR A 195 10.22 -9.89 -6.08
N GLU A 196 9.82 -8.84 -5.36
CA GLU A 196 9.10 -7.69 -5.91
C GLU A 196 9.88 -7.00 -7.03
N LYS A 197 11.19 -6.80 -6.83
CA LYS A 197 12.06 -6.25 -7.88
C LYS A 197 12.03 -7.10 -9.17
N LYS A 198 12.04 -8.43 -9.04
CA LYS A 198 11.92 -9.34 -10.19
C LYS A 198 10.55 -9.20 -10.83
N LEU A 199 9.49 -9.26 -10.04
CA LEU A 199 8.11 -9.11 -10.49
C LEU A 199 7.92 -7.82 -11.28
N MET A 200 8.36 -6.67 -10.74
CA MET A 200 8.22 -5.36 -11.39
C MET A 200 9.00 -5.24 -12.71
N LYS A 201 10.04 -6.04 -12.92
CA LYS A 201 10.75 -6.09 -14.21
C LYS A 201 10.00 -6.90 -15.27
N GLU A 202 9.23 -7.89 -14.84
CA GLU A 202 8.51 -8.83 -15.70
C GLU A 202 7.10 -8.33 -16.04
N MET A 203 6.53 -7.47 -15.19
CA MET A 203 5.20 -6.91 -15.42
C MET A 203 5.18 -5.87 -16.54
N GLU A 204 4.10 -5.89 -17.32
CA GLU A 204 3.84 -4.89 -18.36
C GLU A 204 3.67 -3.48 -17.73
N LEU A 205 4.26 -2.49 -18.37
CA LEU A 205 4.08 -1.10 -17.98
C LEU A 205 2.67 -0.62 -18.37
N ARG A 206 1.82 -0.44 -17.37
CA ARG A 206 0.40 -0.03 -17.54
C ARG A 206 0.12 1.27 -16.81
N GLY A 207 -0.67 2.14 -17.42
CA GLY A 207 -1.09 3.43 -16.85
C GLY A 207 -2.50 3.40 -16.25
N ASP A 208 -3.10 2.24 -16.13
CA ASP A 208 -4.48 2.04 -15.63
C ASP A 208 -4.53 1.33 -14.27
N ARG A 209 -3.39 1.18 -13.59
CA ARG A 209 -3.21 0.51 -12.30
C ARG A 209 -2.32 1.31 -11.36
N ILE A 210 -2.64 1.26 -10.07
CA ILE A 210 -1.75 1.74 -9.00
C ILE A 210 -0.59 0.74 -8.81
N HIS A 211 -0.86 -0.55 -8.92
CA HIS A 211 0.17 -1.59 -8.82
C HIS A 211 0.48 -2.25 -10.16
#